data_2cdd30f7ad169bc5f3dda296f2d923b6
#
_entry.id   2cdd30f7ad169bc5f3dda296f2d923b6
#
_cell.length_a   1.000
_cell.length_b   1.000
_cell.length_c   1.000
_cell.angle_alpha   90.00
_cell.angle_beta   90.00
_cell.angle_gamma   90.00
#
_symmetry.space_group_name_H-M   'P 1'
#
loop_
_entity.id
_entity.type
_entity.pdbx_description
1 polymer ?
#
loop_
_entity_poly.entity_id
_entity_poly.type
_entity_poly.pdbx_seq_one_letter_code
_entity_poly.pdbx_strand_id
1 'polypeptide(L)'
;TQASVKELQGMGIQPDIIVCRSEHPLDNGIKDKISLFCNLPADHVLQNLDVDYLYEAPLTMEKEHLAQVVCECLHLDCPKPDLSDWETMVDNLRHPVSKVRIALVGKYVQLHDAYISVVEALKHGGIYSHTTVEIKWVDAETVTPETADEIFKDVTGILVPGGFGHRGVEGKIEAIRYARTHKIPFLGICLGMQLAIVEFARNVIGFHDAHSLELNPSTTHPVIHIMQDQIG
;
A
#
# COMPACT_ATOMS: atom_id res chain seq x y z
N THR A 1 -29.59 0.38 0.08
CA THR A 1 -29.65 0.20 -1.39
C THR A 1 -30.85 0.92 -2.01
N GLN A 2 -32.11 0.56 -1.67
CA GLN A 2 -33.30 1.17 -2.30
C GLN A 2 -33.37 2.70 -2.12
N ALA A 3 -33.05 3.23 -0.94
CA ALA A 3 -33.04 4.68 -0.68
C ALA A 3 -31.99 5.39 -1.55
N SER A 4 -30.78 4.83 -1.64
CA SER A 4 -29.68 5.40 -2.45
C SER A 4 -30.02 5.39 -3.95
N VAL A 5 -30.65 4.32 -4.45
CA VAL A 5 -31.09 4.25 -5.85
C VAL A 5 -32.21 5.25 -6.13
N LYS A 6 -33.18 5.40 -5.20
CA LYS A 6 -34.25 6.40 -5.33
C LYS A 6 -33.70 7.84 -5.37
N GLU A 7 -32.68 8.12 -4.57
CA GLU A 7 -32.00 9.42 -4.58
C GLU A 7 -31.30 9.66 -5.93
N LEU A 8 -30.57 8.65 -6.44
CA LEU A 8 -29.92 8.71 -7.74
C LEU A 8 -30.91 8.94 -8.89
N GLN A 9 -32.05 8.18 -8.87
CA GLN A 9 -33.12 8.36 -9.84
C GLN A 9 -33.76 9.77 -9.74
N GLY A 10 -33.85 10.34 -8.53
CA GLY A 10 -34.32 11.71 -8.31
C GLY A 10 -33.43 12.76 -8.97
N MET A 11 -32.16 12.44 -9.22
CA MET A 11 -31.22 13.26 -9.98
C MET A 11 -31.23 12.96 -11.49
N GLY A 12 -32.13 12.09 -11.97
CA GLY A 12 -32.29 11.72 -13.38
C GLY A 12 -31.31 10.63 -13.86
N ILE A 13 -30.69 9.91 -12.94
CA ILE A 13 -29.74 8.82 -13.28
C ILE A 13 -30.37 7.47 -12.92
N GLN A 14 -30.50 6.59 -13.91
CA GLN A 14 -30.93 5.21 -13.72
C GLN A 14 -29.67 4.31 -13.67
N PRO A 15 -29.45 3.53 -12.60
CA PRO A 15 -28.37 2.56 -12.58
C PRO A 15 -28.71 1.36 -13.46
N ASP A 16 -27.71 0.81 -14.13
CA ASP A 16 -27.85 -0.43 -14.92
C ASP A 16 -27.48 -1.66 -14.10
N ILE A 17 -26.61 -1.49 -13.10
CA ILE A 17 -26.11 -2.56 -12.23
C ILE A 17 -26.10 -2.07 -10.78
N ILE A 18 -26.47 -2.93 -9.85
CA ILE A 18 -26.32 -2.70 -8.42
C ILE A 18 -25.43 -3.76 -7.81
N VAL A 19 -24.33 -3.33 -7.18
CA VAL A 19 -23.44 -4.19 -6.41
C VAL A 19 -23.74 -4.00 -4.94
N CYS A 20 -24.26 -5.03 -4.28
CA CYS A 20 -24.63 -5.03 -2.87
C CYS A 20 -23.47 -5.58 -2.04
N ARG A 21 -22.81 -4.73 -1.26
CA ARG A 21 -21.85 -5.20 -0.26
C ARG A 21 -22.58 -5.75 0.96
N SER A 22 -22.25 -6.95 1.39
CA SER A 22 -22.86 -7.61 2.56
C SER A 22 -21.91 -8.66 3.19
N GLU A 23 -22.08 -8.90 4.48
CA GLU A 23 -21.37 -9.95 5.19
C GLU A 23 -21.91 -11.35 4.85
N HIS A 24 -23.21 -11.43 4.54
CA HIS A 24 -23.88 -12.68 4.26
C HIS A 24 -24.45 -12.72 2.84
N PRO A 25 -24.53 -13.91 2.22
CA PRO A 25 -25.13 -14.07 0.90
C PRO A 25 -26.55 -13.53 0.86
N LEU A 26 -26.87 -12.85 -0.24
CA LEU A 26 -28.22 -12.39 -0.54
C LEU A 26 -29.04 -13.57 -1.07
N ASP A 27 -30.19 -13.83 -0.43
CA ASP A 27 -31.14 -14.77 -0.99
C ASP A 27 -31.84 -14.20 -2.25
N ASN A 28 -32.42 -15.08 -3.07
CA ASN A 28 -33.07 -14.68 -4.31
C ASN A 28 -34.24 -13.71 -4.06
N GLY A 29 -34.97 -13.86 -2.95
CA GLY A 29 -36.06 -12.96 -2.60
C GLY A 29 -35.60 -11.53 -2.32
N ILE A 30 -34.38 -11.36 -1.78
CA ILE A 30 -33.77 -10.04 -1.58
C ILE A 30 -33.32 -9.48 -2.93
N LYS A 31 -32.68 -10.27 -3.78
CA LYS A 31 -32.26 -9.84 -5.14
C LYS A 31 -33.49 -9.43 -5.98
N ASP A 32 -34.56 -10.23 -5.98
CA ASP A 32 -35.82 -9.94 -6.69
C ASP A 32 -36.46 -8.65 -6.17
N LYS A 33 -36.48 -8.45 -4.87
CA LYS A 33 -37.01 -7.24 -4.26
C LYS A 33 -36.23 -5.99 -4.66
N ILE A 34 -34.88 -6.06 -4.67
CA ILE A 34 -34.03 -4.95 -5.12
C ILE A 34 -34.28 -4.68 -6.60
N SER A 35 -34.30 -5.71 -7.43
CA SER A 35 -34.60 -5.65 -8.87
C SER A 35 -35.93 -4.91 -9.10
N LEU A 36 -36.99 -5.35 -8.47
CA LEU A 36 -38.32 -4.75 -8.63
C LEU A 36 -38.35 -3.26 -8.22
N PHE A 37 -37.81 -2.91 -7.04
CA PHE A 37 -37.84 -1.53 -6.54
C PHE A 37 -36.88 -0.58 -7.24
N CYS A 38 -35.81 -1.10 -7.82
CA CYS A 38 -34.79 -0.31 -8.53
C CYS A 38 -34.97 -0.32 -10.04
N ASN A 39 -35.96 -1.05 -10.56
CA ASN A 39 -36.31 -1.16 -11.97
C ASN A 39 -35.10 -1.61 -12.83
N LEU A 40 -34.53 -2.77 -12.50
CA LEU A 40 -33.46 -3.41 -13.27
C LEU A 40 -33.62 -4.93 -13.22
N PRO A 41 -32.99 -5.67 -14.16
CA PRO A 41 -33.01 -7.14 -14.17
C PRO A 41 -32.46 -7.74 -12.88
N ALA A 42 -32.97 -8.91 -12.47
CA ALA A 42 -32.54 -9.55 -11.23
C ALA A 42 -31.09 -10.02 -11.27
N ASP A 43 -30.58 -10.41 -12.43
CA ASP A 43 -29.18 -10.78 -12.71
C ASP A 43 -28.22 -9.59 -12.76
N HIS A 44 -28.75 -8.35 -12.76
CA HIS A 44 -27.98 -7.13 -12.58
C HIS A 44 -27.87 -6.69 -11.09
N VAL A 45 -28.46 -7.45 -10.17
CA VAL A 45 -28.27 -7.28 -8.72
C VAL A 45 -27.21 -8.26 -8.24
N LEU A 46 -25.98 -7.77 -8.20
CA LEU A 46 -24.81 -8.55 -7.84
C LEU A 46 -24.50 -8.40 -6.34
N GLN A 47 -23.92 -9.42 -5.72
CA GLN A 47 -23.40 -9.32 -4.37
C GLN A 47 -21.88 -9.22 -4.37
N ASN A 48 -21.36 -8.43 -3.43
CA ASN A 48 -19.95 -8.40 -3.08
C ASN A 48 -19.83 -8.73 -1.60
N LEU A 49 -19.52 -9.98 -1.31
CA LEU A 49 -19.38 -10.45 0.06
C LEU A 49 -18.06 -9.97 0.65
N ASP A 50 -18.04 -9.81 1.97
CA ASP A 50 -16.79 -9.56 2.68
C ASP A 50 -15.86 -10.76 2.52
N VAL A 51 -14.59 -10.49 2.33
CA VAL A 51 -13.53 -11.47 2.06
C VAL A 51 -12.41 -11.33 3.08
N ASP A 52 -11.67 -12.40 3.33
CA ASP A 52 -10.55 -12.39 4.27
C ASP A 52 -9.37 -11.56 3.71
N TYR A 53 -9.16 -11.65 2.41
CA TYR A 53 -8.13 -10.90 1.70
C TYR A 53 -8.76 -10.04 0.61
N LEU A 54 -8.46 -8.74 0.60
CA LEU A 54 -9.03 -7.79 -0.35
C LEU A 54 -8.86 -8.23 -1.83
N TYR A 55 -7.75 -8.89 -2.14
CA TYR A 55 -7.44 -9.38 -3.49
C TYR A 55 -8.32 -10.56 -3.94
N GLU A 56 -9.16 -11.12 -3.07
CA GLU A 56 -10.18 -12.11 -3.44
C GLU A 56 -11.41 -11.46 -4.09
N ALA A 57 -11.64 -10.18 -3.86
CA ALA A 57 -12.83 -9.49 -4.34
C ALA A 57 -13.04 -9.60 -5.87
N PRO A 58 -12.04 -9.45 -6.75
CA PRO A 58 -12.22 -9.68 -8.18
C PRO A 58 -12.73 -11.09 -8.52
N LEU A 59 -12.25 -12.13 -7.82
CA LEU A 59 -12.68 -13.51 -8.02
C LEU A 59 -14.13 -13.72 -7.58
N THR A 60 -14.56 -13.11 -6.47
CA THR A 60 -15.94 -13.18 -6.00
C THR A 60 -16.89 -12.40 -6.90
N MET A 61 -16.46 -11.27 -7.46
CA MET A 61 -17.23 -10.49 -8.42
C MET A 61 -17.41 -11.23 -9.74
N GLU A 62 -16.38 -11.95 -10.21
CA GLU A 62 -16.51 -12.76 -11.44
C GLU A 62 -17.42 -13.99 -11.26
N LYS A 63 -17.51 -14.55 -10.05
CA LYS A 63 -18.53 -15.58 -9.73
C LYS A 63 -19.96 -15.06 -9.85
N GLU A 64 -20.18 -13.78 -9.66
CA GLU A 64 -21.45 -13.08 -9.89
C GLU A 64 -21.57 -12.59 -11.37
N HIS A 65 -20.67 -12.98 -12.25
CA HIS A 65 -20.65 -12.62 -13.67
C HIS A 65 -20.57 -11.12 -13.96
N LEU A 66 -19.91 -10.33 -13.06
CA LEU A 66 -19.85 -8.87 -13.20
C LEU A 66 -19.31 -8.43 -14.58
N ALA A 67 -18.23 -9.04 -15.05
CA ALA A 67 -17.62 -8.66 -16.32
C ALA A 67 -18.61 -8.87 -17.51
N GLN A 68 -19.33 -9.97 -17.51
CA GLN A 68 -20.34 -10.25 -18.54
C GLN A 68 -21.46 -9.21 -18.48
N VAL A 69 -22.04 -8.97 -17.31
CA VAL A 69 -23.17 -8.02 -17.16
C VAL A 69 -22.75 -6.60 -17.56
N VAL A 70 -21.52 -6.18 -17.20
CA VAL A 70 -20.99 -4.86 -17.63
C VAL A 70 -20.82 -4.79 -19.15
N CYS A 71 -20.28 -5.83 -19.78
CA CYS A 71 -20.11 -5.85 -21.24
C CYS A 71 -21.47 -5.83 -21.97
N GLU A 72 -22.47 -6.55 -21.45
CA GLU A 72 -23.84 -6.52 -21.98
C GLU A 72 -24.46 -5.12 -21.90
N CYS A 73 -24.37 -4.45 -20.74
CA CYS A 73 -24.85 -3.07 -20.55
C CYS A 73 -24.16 -2.06 -21.48
N LEU A 74 -22.88 -2.26 -21.76
CA LEU A 74 -22.07 -1.39 -22.62
C LEU A 74 -22.12 -1.79 -24.10
N HIS A 75 -22.82 -2.86 -24.45
CA HIS A 75 -22.87 -3.44 -25.81
C HIS A 75 -21.49 -3.79 -26.37
N LEU A 76 -20.62 -4.31 -25.49
CA LEU A 76 -19.28 -4.75 -25.85
C LEU A 76 -19.27 -6.28 -26.07
N ASP A 77 -18.63 -6.71 -27.13
CA ASP A 77 -18.33 -8.12 -27.36
C ASP A 77 -16.95 -8.44 -26.81
N CYS A 78 -16.91 -8.96 -25.59
CA CYS A 78 -15.69 -9.27 -24.88
C CYS A 78 -15.62 -10.76 -24.53
N PRO A 79 -14.46 -11.40 -24.64
CA PRO A 79 -14.28 -12.75 -24.16
C PRO A 79 -14.42 -12.81 -22.63
N LYS A 80 -14.72 -14.00 -22.12
CA LYS A 80 -14.69 -14.22 -20.67
C LYS A 80 -13.29 -13.89 -20.11
N PRO A 81 -13.20 -13.16 -18.98
CA PRO A 81 -11.90 -12.83 -18.38
C PRO A 81 -11.13 -14.10 -17.97
N ASP A 82 -9.84 -14.11 -18.28
CA ASP A 82 -8.91 -15.09 -17.73
C ASP A 82 -8.30 -14.53 -16.45
N LEU A 83 -8.67 -15.12 -15.31
CA LEU A 83 -8.19 -14.73 -13.99
C LEU A 83 -7.19 -15.74 -13.39
N SER A 84 -6.62 -16.63 -14.19
CA SER A 84 -5.71 -17.69 -13.72
C SER A 84 -4.49 -17.15 -12.96
N ASP A 85 -3.86 -16.08 -13.45
CA ASP A 85 -2.74 -15.41 -12.77
C ASP A 85 -3.20 -14.77 -11.45
N TRP A 86 -4.40 -14.20 -11.42
CA TRP A 86 -4.98 -13.62 -10.22
C TRP A 86 -5.33 -14.67 -9.17
N GLU A 87 -5.89 -15.81 -9.60
CA GLU A 87 -6.14 -16.96 -8.73
C GLU A 87 -4.84 -17.48 -8.09
N THR A 88 -3.78 -17.60 -8.91
CA THR A 88 -2.45 -17.99 -8.43
C THR A 88 -1.90 -17.01 -7.41
N MET A 89 -2.04 -15.71 -7.65
CA MET A 89 -1.61 -14.67 -6.70
C MET A 89 -2.38 -14.78 -5.37
N VAL A 90 -3.70 -14.98 -5.42
CA VAL A 90 -4.52 -15.14 -4.21
C VAL A 90 -4.17 -16.44 -3.46
N ASP A 91 -3.87 -17.52 -4.17
CA ASP A 91 -3.42 -18.76 -3.55
C ASP A 91 -2.09 -18.58 -2.82
N ASN A 92 -1.12 -17.90 -3.42
CA ASN A 92 0.15 -17.55 -2.78
C ASN A 92 -0.05 -16.70 -1.51
N LEU A 93 -1.01 -15.78 -1.54
CA LEU A 93 -1.35 -14.95 -0.39
C LEU A 93 -1.95 -15.76 0.77
N ARG A 94 -2.77 -16.77 0.44
CA ARG A 94 -3.41 -17.68 1.43
C ARG A 94 -2.44 -18.68 2.04
N HIS A 95 -1.41 -19.10 1.28
CA HIS A 95 -0.51 -20.19 1.65
C HIS A 95 0.96 -19.75 1.66
N PRO A 96 1.33 -18.74 2.48
CA PRO A 96 2.72 -18.32 2.59
C PRO A 96 3.58 -19.43 3.23
N VAL A 97 4.81 -19.60 2.76
CA VAL A 97 5.74 -20.61 3.27
C VAL A 97 6.77 -20.03 4.25
N SER A 98 6.87 -18.71 4.32
CA SER A 98 7.81 -18.01 5.20
C SER A 98 7.22 -16.70 5.72
N LYS A 99 7.94 -16.07 6.66
CA LYS A 99 7.57 -14.79 7.24
C LYS A 99 8.81 -13.92 7.41
N VAL A 100 8.69 -12.65 7.06
CA VAL A 100 9.71 -11.63 7.29
C VAL A 100 9.11 -10.45 8.05
N ARG A 101 9.93 -9.75 8.81
CA ARG A 101 9.53 -8.52 9.51
C ARG A 101 10.35 -7.35 8.98
N ILE A 102 9.66 -6.36 8.40
CA ILE A 102 10.27 -5.17 7.82
C ILE A 102 9.96 -3.98 8.72
N ALA A 103 11.01 -3.31 9.23
CA ALA A 103 10.84 -2.05 9.94
C ALA A 103 10.59 -0.93 8.92
N LEU A 104 9.42 -0.27 9.02
CA LEU A 104 9.10 0.94 8.30
C LEU A 104 9.37 2.13 9.23
N VAL A 105 10.48 2.84 8.97
CA VAL A 105 10.96 3.94 9.82
C VAL A 105 10.46 5.26 9.27
N GLY A 106 9.39 5.76 9.84
CA GLY A 106 8.68 6.96 9.38
C GLY A 106 8.37 7.95 10.50
N LYS A 107 7.75 9.08 10.13
CA LYS A 107 7.29 10.11 11.08
C LYS A 107 5.78 10.11 11.31
N TYR A 108 5.03 9.38 10.49
CA TYR A 108 3.56 9.30 10.55
C TYR A 108 3.08 7.89 10.91
N VAL A 109 3.86 7.18 11.72
CA VAL A 109 3.59 5.76 12.06
C VAL A 109 2.30 5.53 12.84
N GLN A 110 1.72 6.58 13.43
CA GLN A 110 0.39 6.53 14.07
C GLN A 110 -0.75 6.61 13.04
N LEU A 111 -0.49 7.12 11.84
CA LEU A 111 -1.43 7.22 10.74
C LEU A 111 -1.00 6.27 9.63
N HIS A 112 -1.37 5.00 9.75
CA HIS A 112 -0.93 3.93 8.84
C HIS A 112 -1.29 4.22 7.37
N ASP A 113 -2.39 4.91 7.12
CA ASP A 113 -2.84 5.28 5.77
C ASP A 113 -1.83 6.16 5.03
N ALA A 114 -0.99 6.93 5.75
CA ALA A 114 0.06 7.73 5.13
C ALA A 114 1.09 6.89 4.36
N TYR A 115 1.19 5.59 4.67
CA TYR A 115 2.15 4.66 4.06
C TYR A 115 1.47 3.47 3.36
N ILE A 116 0.17 3.54 3.10
CA ILE A 116 -0.60 2.40 2.57
C ILE A 116 0.00 1.85 1.28
N SER A 117 0.43 2.72 0.35
CA SER A 117 1.03 2.29 -0.93
C SER A 117 2.36 1.55 -0.73
N VAL A 118 3.17 1.98 0.26
CA VAL A 118 4.45 1.33 0.59
C VAL A 118 4.19 -0.04 1.21
N VAL A 119 3.21 -0.12 2.12
CA VAL A 119 2.81 -1.37 2.77
C VAL A 119 2.27 -2.37 1.74
N GLU A 120 1.38 -1.92 0.85
CA GLU A 120 0.85 -2.79 -0.21
C GLU A 120 1.94 -3.24 -1.19
N ALA A 121 2.88 -2.37 -1.56
CA ALA A 121 4.02 -2.78 -2.40
C ALA A 121 4.88 -3.86 -1.72
N LEU A 122 5.13 -3.74 -0.41
CA LEU A 122 5.84 -4.77 0.36
C LEU A 122 5.05 -6.09 0.43
N LYS A 123 3.72 -6.02 0.62
CA LYS A 123 2.85 -7.20 0.58
C LYS A 123 2.89 -7.88 -0.79
N HIS A 124 2.84 -7.12 -1.89
CA HIS A 124 2.94 -7.68 -3.24
C HIS A 124 4.27 -8.41 -3.47
N GLY A 125 5.39 -7.81 -3.01
CA GLY A 125 6.69 -8.50 -3.02
C GLY A 125 6.68 -9.79 -2.20
N GLY A 126 5.99 -9.77 -1.07
CA GLY A 126 5.79 -10.95 -0.23
C GLY A 126 4.96 -12.04 -0.91
N ILE A 127 3.84 -11.68 -1.55
CA ILE A 127 2.98 -12.62 -2.30
C ILE A 127 3.78 -13.33 -3.39
N TYR A 128 4.54 -12.56 -4.17
CA TYR A 128 5.42 -13.10 -5.21
C TYR A 128 6.45 -14.11 -4.67
N SER A 129 6.94 -13.85 -3.46
CA SER A 129 7.96 -14.67 -2.78
C SER A 129 7.37 -15.73 -1.84
N HIS A 130 6.06 -15.97 -1.86
CA HIS A 130 5.33 -16.85 -0.92
C HIS A 130 5.64 -16.55 0.55
N THR A 131 5.75 -15.27 0.89
CA THR A 131 6.24 -14.80 2.18
C THR A 131 5.26 -13.80 2.81
N THR A 132 4.86 -14.02 4.05
CA THR A 132 4.13 -13.01 4.82
C THR A 132 5.06 -11.88 5.22
N VAL A 133 4.71 -10.65 4.88
CA VAL A 133 5.44 -9.46 5.32
C VAL A 133 4.72 -8.83 6.51
N GLU A 134 5.37 -8.86 7.66
CA GLU A 134 4.95 -8.14 8.86
C GLU A 134 5.62 -6.77 8.92
N ILE A 135 4.82 -5.71 9.05
CA ILE A 135 5.34 -4.35 9.17
C ILE A 135 5.54 -3.99 10.64
N LYS A 136 6.78 -3.71 11.02
CA LYS A 136 7.12 -3.09 12.30
C LYS A 136 7.17 -1.58 12.11
N TRP A 137 6.16 -0.90 12.64
CA TRP A 137 6.07 0.56 12.61
C TRP A 137 7.08 1.16 13.59
N VAL A 138 7.99 1.99 13.11
CA VAL A 138 9.04 2.62 13.91
C VAL A 138 8.97 4.13 13.75
N ASP A 139 8.71 4.84 14.84
CA ASP A 139 8.81 6.29 14.83
C ASP A 139 10.28 6.70 14.77
N ALA A 140 10.64 7.42 13.71
CA ALA A 140 12.00 7.85 13.47
C ALA A 140 12.58 8.71 14.63
N GLU A 141 11.72 9.42 15.38
CA GLU A 141 12.17 10.25 16.52
C GLU A 141 12.62 9.41 17.73
N THR A 142 12.24 8.13 17.79
CA THR A 142 12.65 7.23 18.87
C THR A 142 13.95 6.48 18.60
N VAL A 143 14.47 6.58 17.36
CA VAL A 143 15.68 5.86 16.96
C VAL A 143 16.92 6.67 17.28
N THR A 144 17.70 6.17 18.20
CA THR A 144 18.99 6.73 18.61
C THR A 144 20.05 5.63 18.66
N PRO A 145 21.35 5.93 18.75
CA PRO A 145 22.39 4.90 18.91
C PRO A 145 22.14 3.94 20.08
N GLU A 146 21.51 4.44 21.17
CA GLU A 146 21.23 3.65 22.38
C GLU A 146 19.99 2.75 22.22
N THR A 147 19.03 3.14 21.38
CA THR A 147 17.75 2.42 21.22
C THR A 147 17.72 1.51 19.97
N ALA A 148 18.61 1.73 19.01
CA ALA A 148 18.59 1.06 17.71
C ALA A 148 18.66 -0.48 17.83
N ASP A 149 19.55 -1.00 18.68
CA ASP A 149 19.67 -2.45 18.89
C ASP A 149 18.36 -3.08 19.39
N GLU A 150 17.69 -2.45 20.35
CA GLU A 150 16.42 -2.96 20.88
C GLU A 150 15.30 -2.83 19.85
N ILE A 151 15.28 -1.74 19.08
CA ILE A 151 14.27 -1.49 18.07
C ILE A 151 14.40 -2.47 16.89
N PHE A 152 15.62 -2.78 16.44
CA PHE A 152 15.83 -3.52 15.20
C PHE A 152 16.30 -4.97 15.37
N LYS A 153 16.44 -5.48 16.59
CA LYS A 153 16.94 -6.84 16.89
C LYS A 153 16.16 -7.98 16.20
N ASP A 154 14.90 -7.74 15.88
CA ASP A 154 13.95 -8.75 15.39
C ASP A 154 13.48 -8.50 13.95
N VAL A 155 14.13 -7.59 13.20
CA VAL A 155 13.76 -7.26 11.84
C VAL A 155 14.70 -7.91 10.81
N THR A 156 14.13 -8.24 9.68
CA THR A 156 14.86 -8.85 8.54
C THR A 156 15.16 -7.84 7.44
N GLY A 157 14.59 -6.64 7.52
CA GLY A 157 14.83 -5.54 6.59
C GLY A 157 14.38 -4.22 7.19
N ILE A 158 14.95 -3.12 6.70
CA ILE A 158 14.62 -1.76 7.11
C ILE A 158 14.26 -0.94 5.88
N LEU A 159 13.10 -0.28 5.92
CA LEU A 159 12.64 0.62 4.88
C LEU A 159 12.47 2.03 5.46
N VAL A 160 13.09 3.02 4.81
CA VAL A 160 12.89 4.44 5.11
C VAL A 160 12.12 5.07 3.94
N PRO A 161 10.86 5.46 4.15
CA PRO A 161 10.00 6.02 3.11
C PRO A 161 10.36 7.48 2.78
N GLY A 162 9.72 8.00 1.75
CA GLY A 162 9.73 9.42 1.42
C GLY A 162 9.12 10.29 2.50
N GLY A 163 9.34 11.59 2.40
CA GLY A 163 8.80 12.61 3.31
C GLY A 163 9.50 13.94 3.15
N PHE A 164 8.96 14.97 3.80
CA PHE A 164 9.48 16.34 3.78
C PHE A 164 9.75 16.85 5.21
N GLY A 165 10.63 17.85 5.32
CA GLY A 165 10.94 18.54 6.58
C GLY A 165 11.89 17.77 7.49
N HIS A 166 12.27 18.41 8.59
CA HIS A 166 13.40 18.02 9.44
C HIS A 166 13.07 16.94 10.49
N ARG A 167 11.78 16.71 10.77
CA ARG A 167 11.37 15.82 11.87
C ARG A 167 11.80 14.37 11.61
N GLY A 168 12.52 13.79 12.56
CA GLY A 168 12.97 12.40 12.55
C GLY A 168 14.11 12.10 11.55
N VAL A 169 14.78 13.13 10.99
CA VAL A 169 15.86 12.95 10.00
C VAL A 169 17.04 12.20 10.61
N GLU A 170 17.52 12.60 11.78
CA GLU A 170 18.68 11.95 12.43
C GLU A 170 18.36 10.50 12.84
N GLY A 171 17.15 10.23 13.32
CA GLY A 171 16.76 8.86 13.62
C GLY A 171 16.63 7.96 12.36
N LYS A 172 16.24 8.53 11.22
CA LYS A 172 16.31 7.80 9.93
C LYS A 172 17.74 7.51 9.51
N ILE A 173 18.66 8.49 9.68
CA ILE A 173 20.09 8.30 9.41
C ILE A 173 20.65 7.21 10.33
N GLU A 174 20.25 7.19 11.60
CA GLU A 174 20.66 6.15 12.54
C GLU A 174 20.13 4.77 12.15
N ALA A 175 18.87 4.66 11.74
CA ALA A 175 18.30 3.40 11.22
C ALA A 175 19.07 2.88 9.99
N ILE A 176 19.50 3.78 9.12
CA ILE A 176 20.31 3.46 7.94
C ILE A 176 21.70 2.98 8.37
N ARG A 177 22.34 3.68 9.33
CA ARG A 177 23.61 3.28 9.92
C ARG A 177 23.53 1.87 10.51
N TYR A 178 22.46 1.60 11.26
CA TYR A 178 22.20 0.29 11.84
C TYR A 178 22.08 -0.78 10.76
N ALA A 179 21.26 -0.54 9.73
CA ALA A 179 21.12 -1.48 8.60
C ALA A 179 22.47 -1.81 7.95
N ARG A 180 23.29 -0.80 7.65
CA ARG A 180 24.59 -0.96 7.02
C ARG A 180 25.58 -1.75 7.91
N THR A 181 25.69 -1.37 9.20
CA THR A 181 26.66 -1.98 10.10
C THR A 181 26.30 -3.41 10.49
N HIS A 182 25.00 -3.73 10.56
CA HIS A 182 24.51 -5.08 10.86
C HIS A 182 24.20 -5.92 9.60
N LYS A 183 24.45 -5.37 8.40
CA LYS A 183 24.20 -6.04 7.12
C LYS A 183 22.75 -6.47 6.92
N ILE A 184 21.83 -5.67 7.43
CA ILE A 184 20.39 -5.85 7.23
C ILE A 184 20.01 -5.24 5.88
N PRO A 185 19.22 -5.93 5.03
CA PRO A 185 18.67 -5.36 3.80
C PRO A 185 17.99 -4.02 4.04
N PHE A 186 18.33 -3.03 3.21
CA PHE A 186 17.83 -1.67 3.34
C PHE A 186 17.21 -1.18 2.02
N LEU A 187 16.07 -0.47 2.12
CA LEU A 187 15.47 0.26 1.01
C LEU A 187 15.14 1.70 1.45
N GLY A 188 15.70 2.67 0.75
CA GLY A 188 15.37 4.09 0.90
C GLY A 188 14.56 4.60 -0.27
N ILE A 189 13.41 5.20 -0.03
CA ILE A 189 12.54 5.79 -1.05
C ILE A 189 12.61 7.33 -0.94
N CYS A 190 12.92 8.03 -2.04
CA CYS A 190 12.99 9.48 -2.10
C CYS A 190 13.91 10.06 -0.99
N LEU A 191 13.34 10.66 0.05
CA LEU A 191 14.12 11.14 1.21
C LEU A 191 14.96 10.04 1.84
N GLY A 192 14.44 8.81 1.96
CA GLY A 192 15.19 7.67 2.51
C GLY A 192 16.44 7.34 1.71
N MET A 193 16.38 7.43 0.39
CA MET A 193 17.55 7.28 -0.49
C MET A 193 18.56 8.43 -0.26
N GLN A 194 18.08 9.67 -0.20
CA GLN A 194 18.94 10.84 0.07
C GLN A 194 19.67 10.71 1.41
N LEU A 195 18.96 10.28 2.45
CA LEU A 195 19.53 10.10 3.78
C LEU A 195 20.54 8.93 3.83
N ALA A 196 20.40 7.93 2.97
CA ALA A 196 21.43 6.88 2.84
C ALA A 196 22.76 7.44 2.29
N ILE A 197 22.69 8.38 1.36
CA ILE A 197 23.88 9.08 0.85
C ILE A 197 24.51 9.93 1.96
N VAL A 198 23.67 10.63 2.73
CA VAL A 198 24.15 11.44 3.88
C VAL A 198 24.81 10.56 4.93
N GLU A 199 24.18 9.43 5.29
CA GLU A 199 24.75 8.46 6.25
C GLU A 199 26.11 7.96 5.78
N PHE A 200 26.21 7.53 4.53
CA PHE A 200 27.47 7.03 3.97
C PHE A 200 28.56 8.12 3.95
N ALA A 201 28.21 9.34 3.56
CA ALA A 201 29.16 10.45 3.57
C ALA A 201 29.68 10.77 4.98
N ARG A 202 28.80 10.75 5.99
CA ARG A 202 29.18 11.02 7.37
C ARG A 202 30.03 9.92 7.98
N ASN A 203 29.60 8.68 7.85
CA ASN A 203 30.12 7.57 8.67
C ASN A 203 31.13 6.69 7.92
N VAL A 204 31.22 6.77 6.59
CA VAL A 204 32.18 6.00 5.79
C VAL A 204 33.24 6.91 5.19
N ILE A 205 32.84 8.06 4.59
CA ILE A 205 33.79 8.98 3.95
C ILE A 205 34.42 9.94 4.98
N GLY A 206 33.71 10.26 6.09
CA GLY A 206 34.20 11.13 7.15
C GLY A 206 33.82 12.60 6.99
N PHE A 207 32.83 12.92 6.15
CA PHE A 207 32.28 14.27 6.02
C PHE A 207 31.21 14.49 7.10
N HIS A 208 31.62 14.75 8.34
CA HIS A 208 30.78 14.71 9.54
C HIS A 208 29.56 15.63 9.50
N ASP A 209 29.61 16.73 8.76
CA ASP A 209 28.50 17.66 8.57
C ASP A 209 27.71 17.45 7.26
N ALA A 210 28.03 16.39 6.51
CA ALA A 210 27.35 16.10 5.24
C ALA A 210 25.82 16.09 5.40
N HIS A 211 25.12 16.80 4.49
CA HIS A 211 23.68 16.90 4.53
C HIS A 211 23.10 17.21 3.14
N SER A 212 21.75 17.19 3.04
CA SER A 212 21.04 17.82 1.96
C SER A 212 20.96 19.34 2.20
N LEU A 213 21.15 20.16 1.15
CA LEU A 213 20.95 21.61 1.24
C LEU A 213 19.50 21.99 1.59
N GLU A 214 18.52 21.19 1.21
CA GLU A 214 17.13 21.40 1.59
C GLU A 214 16.94 21.32 3.10
N LEU A 215 17.62 20.36 3.75
CA LEU A 215 17.49 20.10 5.17
C LEU A 215 18.50 20.89 6.03
N ASN A 216 19.68 21.20 5.49
CA ASN A 216 20.69 22.01 6.18
C ASN A 216 21.42 22.91 5.18
N PRO A 217 20.91 24.12 4.95
CA PRO A 217 21.54 25.06 4.02
C PRO A 217 22.97 25.50 4.43
N SER A 218 23.37 25.27 5.67
CA SER A 218 24.69 25.68 6.19
C SER A 218 25.74 24.57 6.16
N THR A 219 25.41 23.38 5.61
CA THR A 219 26.39 22.29 5.52
C THR A 219 27.57 22.69 4.63
N THR A 220 28.77 22.33 5.04
CA THR A 220 30.00 22.51 4.22
C THR A 220 30.22 21.35 3.22
N HIS A 221 29.47 20.25 3.39
CA HIS A 221 29.51 19.07 2.51
C HIS A 221 28.09 18.74 2.01
N PRO A 222 27.57 19.54 1.04
CA PRO A 222 26.24 19.27 0.47
C PRO A 222 26.29 18.08 -0.48
N VAL A 223 25.92 16.89 0.01
CA VAL A 223 25.91 15.64 -0.80
C VAL A 223 24.61 15.45 -1.55
N ILE A 224 23.55 16.18 -1.17
CA ILE A 224 22.29 16.33 -1.92
C ILE A 224 22.10 17.83 -2.21
N HIS A 225 21.98 18.16 -3.48
CA HIS A 225 21.95 19.53 -3.95
C HIS A 225 20.77 19.77 -4.90
N ILE A 226 20.27 20.99 -4.96
CA ILE A 226 19.33 21.44 -6.01
C ILE A 226 20.12 21.58 -7.30
N MET A 227 19.59 21.05 -8.40
CA MET A 227 20.25 21.17 -9.72
C MET A 227 20.28 22.65 -10.16
N GLN A 228 21.36 23.05 -10.81
CA GLN A 228 21.58 24.45 -11.16
C GLN A 228 20.51 25.03 -12.10
N ASP A 229 19.91 24.21 -12.94
CA ASP A 229 18.81 24.57 -13.84
C ASP A 229 17.45 24.73 -13.12
N GLN A 230 17.36 24.37 -11.83
CA GLN A 230 16.18 24.52 -10.99
C GLN A 230 16.27 25.70 -10.01
N ILE A 231 17.39 26.43 -10.05
CA ILE A 231 17.56 27.66 -9.27
C ILE A 231 17.06 28.80 -10.16
N GLY A 232 15.75 29.14 -10.06
CA GLY A 232 15.10 30.23 -10.73
C GLY A 232 14.90 31.44 -9.83
#